data_cab9b1fd93e169a0f81434642841ee6f
#
_entry.id   cab9b1fd93e169a0f81434642841ee6f
#
_cell.length_a   1.000
_cell.length_b   1.000
_cell.length_c   1.000
_cell.angle_alpha   90.00
_cell.angle_beta   90.00
_cell.angle_gamma   90.00
#
_symmetry.space_group_name_H-M   'P 1'
#
loop_
_entity.id
_entity.type
_entity.pdbx_description
1 polymer ?
#
loop_
_entity_poly.entity_id
_entity_poly.type
_entity_poly.pdbx_seq_one_letter_code
_entity_poly.pdbx_strand_id
1 'polypeptide(L)'
;MIDKTLDRIFETPNAVMRTLAAPSLGSADLAMWTVEMRAGQAGPPHRAEHEQVWVVLDGTLAVDDVDHAAGECVVIAAGAERRISAPEPVRALVASRGGGTVTTAEGTRPLPWAA
;
A
#
# COMPACT_ATOMS: atom_id res chain seq x y z
N MET A 1 -18.22 -8.61 13.47
CA MET A 1 -18.32 -9.46 12.28
C MET A 1 -17.44 -8.92 11.18
N ILE A 2 -16.73 -9.79 10.51
CA ILE A 2 -15.88 -9.41 9.38
C ILE A 2 -16.74 -9.30 8.13
N ASP A 3 -16.70 -8.15 7.50
CA ASP A 3 -17.32 -7.96 6.22
C ASP A 3 -16.39 -8.53 5.13
N LYS A 4 -16.88 -9.52 4.39
CA LYS A 4 -16.12 -10.17 3.34
C LYS A 4 -16.53 -9.72 1.95
N THR A 5 -17.21 -8.59 1.85
CA THR A 5 -17.66 -8.10 0.56
C THR A 5 -16.47 -7.71 -0.32
N LEU A 6 -16.69 -7.79 -1.63
CA LEU A 6 -15.71 -7.41 -2.63
C LEU A 6 -15.64 -5.89 -2.83
N ASP A 7 -16.38 -5.13 -2.03
CA ASP A 7 -16.48 -3.67 -2.15
C ASP A 7 -15.23 -2.94 -1.67
N ARG A 8 -14.23 -3.68 -1.20
CA ARG A 8 -13.01 -3.13 -0.64
C ARG A 8 -11.83 -3.16 -1.62
N ILE A 9 -12.15 -3.18 -2.91
CA ILE A 9 -11.14 -3.12 -3.97
C ILE A 9 -11.07 -1.70 -4.50
N PHE A 10 -9.87 -1.15 -4.54
CA PHE A 10 -9.59 0.19 -5.02
C PHE A 10 -8.55 0.11 -6.12
N GLU A 11 -8.85 0.70 -7.27
CA GLU A 11 -7.93 0.71 -8.40
C GLU A 11 -7.39 2.12 -8.61
N THR A 12 -6.10 2.18 -8.88
CA THR A 12 -5.44 3.37 -9.42
C THR A 12 -4.81 2.99 -10.76
N PRO A 13 -4.31 3.96 -11.55
CA PRO A 13 -3.61 3.60 -12.79
C PRO A 13 -2.42 2.65 -12.59
N ASN A 14 -1.86 2.61 -11.38
CA ASN A 14 -0.60 1.89 -11.12
C ASN A 14 -0.76 0.64 -10.27
N ALA A 15 -1.88 0.45 -9.58
CA ALA A 15 -2.03 -0.66 -8.63
C ALA A 15 -3.49 -0.96 -8.33
N VAL A 16 -3.70 -2.17 -7.81
CA VAL A 16 -4.99 -2.59 -7.24
C VAL A 16 -4.77 -2.85 -5.76
N MET A 17 -5.52 -2.17 -4.90
CA MET A 17 -5.50 -2.36 -3.46
C MET A 17 -6.76 -3.08 -3.01
N ARG A 18 -6.59 -4.04 -2.11
CA ARG A 18 -7.71 -4.73 -1.48
C ARG A 18 -7.58 -4.61 0.03
N THR A 19 -8.55 -3.98 0.67
CA THR A 19 -8.55 -3.81 2.11
C THR A 19 -8.93 -5.11 2.81
N LEU A 20 -8.10 -5.53 3.76
CA LEU A 20 -8.33 -6.71 4.59
C LEU A 20 -8.84 -6.32 5.97
N ALA A 21 -8.30 -5.26 6.54
CA ALA A 21 -8.70 -4.72 7.83
C ALA A 21 -8.54 -3.20 7.80
N ALA A 22 -9.45 -2.50 8.43
CA ALA A 22 -9.42 -1.04 8.55
C ALA A 22 -10.43 -0.60 9.62
N PRO A 23 -10.40 0.64 10.07
CA PRO A 23 -11.40 1.16 11.01
C PRO A 23 -12.84 0.93 10.54
N SER A 24 -13.13 1.12 9.26
CA SER A 24 -14.47 0.87 8.70
C SER A 24 -14.88 -0.60 8.71
N LEU A 25 -13.94 -1.51 8.95
CA LEU A 25 -14.18 -2.95 9.06
C LEU A 25 -14.06 -3.45 10.51
N GLY A 26 -13.99 -2.55 11.48
CA GLY A 26 -14.01 -2.89 12.89
C GLY A 26 -12.66 -2.87 13.59
N SER A 27 -11.57 -2.52 12.92
CA SER A 27 -10.29 -2.35 13.56
C SER A 27 -10.28 -1.09 14.44
N ALA A 28 -9.68 -1.16 15.62
CA ALA A 28 -9.53 0.02 16.47
C ALA A 28 -8.51 1.02 15.90
N ASP A 29 -7.34 0.51 15.49
CA ASP A 29 -6.22 1.36 15.13
C ASP A 29 -5.54 1.01 13.80
N LEU A 30 -5.67 -0.23 13.36
CA LEU A 30 -4.82 -0.76 12.29
C LEU A 30 -5.57 -0.89 10.98
N ALA A 31 -4.82 -0.79 9.89
CA ALA A 31 -5.27 -1.14 8.56
C ALA A 31 -4.28 -2.11 7.93
N MET A 32 -4.80 -3.04 7.16
CA MET A 32 -4.01 -3.95 6.34
C MET A 32 -4.68 -4.07 4.98
N TRP A 33 -3.88 -4.06 3.93
CA TRP A 33 -4.36 -4.23 2.57
C TRP A 33 -3.30 -4.92 1.72
N THR A 34 -3.75 -5.54 0.64
CA THR A 34 -2.85 -6.04 -0.38
C THR A 34 -2.72 -5.03 -1.50
N VAL A 35 -1.55 -5.04 -2.13
CA VAL A 35 -1.24 -4.23 -3.31
C VAL A 35 -0.80 -5.18 -4.42
N GLU A 36 -1.42 -5.07 -5.58
CA GLU A 36 -1.01 -5.81 -6.76
C GLU A 36 -0.61 -4.81 -7.85
N MET A 37 0.53 -5.04 -8.47
CA MET A 37 1.02 -4.24 -9.58
C MET A 37 1.48 -5.14 -10.70
N ARG A 38 1.20 -4.73 -11.94
CA ARG A 38 1.73 -5.42 -13.11
C ARG A 38 3.16 -4.99 -13.37
N ALA A 39 3.91 -5.85 -14.08
CA ALA A 39 5.28 -5.53 -14.47
C ALA A 39 5.35 -4.17 -15.17
N GLY A 40 6.33 -3.37 -14.79
CA GLY A 40 6.56 -2.06 -15.36
C GLY A 40 5.72 -0.93 -14.77
N GLN A 41 4.76 -1.22 -13.91
CA GLN A 41 3.99 -0.17 -13.26
C GLN A 41 4.82 0.54 -12.17
N ALA A 42 4.63 1.84 -12.08
CA ALA A 42 5.30 2.68 -11.09
C ALA A 42 4.35 3.77 -10.63
N GLY A 43 4.23 3.94 -9.32
CA GLY A 43 3.49 5.05 -8.74
C GLY A 43 4.32 6.34 -8.78
N PRO A 44 3.71 7.49 -8.57
CA PRO A 44 4.44 8.74 -8.41
C PRO A 44 5.20 8.76 -7.08
N PRO A 45 6.23 9.59 -6.94
CA PRO A 45 6.78 9.89 -5.62
C PRO A 45 5.68 10.40 -4.71
N HIS A 46 5.64 9.85 -3.49
CA HIS A 46 4.60 10.23 -2.53
C HIS A 46 5.07 10.04 -1.10
N ARG A 47 4.30 10.61 -0.17
CA ARG A 47 4.50 10.49 1.27
C ARG A 47 3.21 10.01 1.89
N ALA A 48 3.30 9.06 2.82
CA ALA A 48 2.15 8.67 3.64
C ALA A 48 2.29 9.28 5.03
N GLU A 49 1.20 9.67 5.62
CA GLU A 49 1.18 10.26 6.97
C GLU A 49 1.70 9.30 8.02
N HIS A 50 1.38 8.02 7.90
CA HIS A 50 1.75 6.99 8.86
C HIS A 50 2.86 6.09 8.35
N GLU A 51 3.63 5.52 9.28
CA GLU A 51 4.57 4.46 8.98
C GLU A 51 3.85 3.30 8.30
N GLN A 52 4.51 2.70 7.31
CA GLN A 52 4.00 1.52 6.63
C GLN A 52 5.02 0.39 6.68
N VAL A 53 4.52 -0.81 6.86
CA VAL A 53 5.31 -2.04 6.76
C VAL A 53 4.80 -2.82 5.56
N TRP A 54 5.70 -3.09 4.62
CA TRP A 54 5.40 -3.81 3.38
C TRP A 54 6.05 -5.18 3.43
N VAL A 55 5.28 -6.23 3.18
CA VAL A 55 5.80 -7.59 3.02
C VAL A 55 5.56 -8.01 1.58
N VAL A 56 6.61 -8.39 0.87
CA VAL A 56 6.47 -8.92 -0.49
C VAL A 56 6.00 -10.37 -0.39
N LEU A 57 4.82 -10.64 -0.94
CA LEU A 57 4.23 -11.97 -0.93
C LEU A 57 4.63 -12.76 -2.17
N ASP A 58 4.75 -12.08 -3.31
CA ASP A 58 5.01 -12.71 -4.59
C ASP A 58 5.63 -11.68 -5.54
N GLY A 59 6.59 -12.10 -6.34
CA GLY A 59 7.27 -11.24 -7.30
C GLY A 59 8.35 -10.36 -6.69
N THR A 60 8.59 -9.22 -7.31
CA THR A 60 9.63 -8.26 -6.90
C THR A 60 9.04 -6.86 -6.78
N LEU A 61 9.24 -6.23 -5.64
CA LEU A 61 8.85 -4.85 -5.37
C LEU A 61 10.11 -3.99 -5.36
N ALA A 62 10.08 -2.85 -6.04
CA ALA A 62 11.14 -1.86 -5.91
C ALA A 62 10.63 -0.67 -5.08
N VAL A 63 11.42 -0.27 -4.10
CA VAL A 63 11.21 0.93 -3.30
C VAL A 63 12.42 1.83 -3.53
N ASP A 64 12.20 2.98 -4.15
CA ASP A 64 13.27 3.91 -4.57
C ASP A 64 14.37 3.18 -5.36
N ASP A 65 13.96 2.34 -6.32
CA ASP A 65 14.81 1.54 -7.18
C ASP A 65 15.63 0.45 -6.47
N VAL A 66 15.31 0.15 -5.21
CA VAL A 66 15.90 -0.99 -4.50
C VAL A 66 14.93 -2.16 -4.53
N ASP A 67 15.38 -3.27 -5.11
CA ASP A 67 14.56 -4.46 -5.29
C ASP A 67 14.41 -5.26 -4.00
N HIS A 68 13.20 -5.73 -3.74
CA HIS A 68 12.86 -6.61 -2.63
C HIS A 68 12.13 -7.84 -3.17
N ALA A 69 12.62 -9.01 -2.80
CA ALA A 69 12.08 -10.29 -3.24
C ALA A 69 10.98 -10.78 -2.29
N ALA A 70 10.23 -11.78 -2.74
CA ALA A 70 9.20 -12.43 -1.92
C ALA A 70 9.77 -12.88 -0.56
N GLY A 71 9.03 -12.59 0.50
CA GLY A 71 9.44 -12.86 1.88
C GLY A 71 10.18 -11.72 2.55
N GLU A 72 10.63 -10.72 1.81
CA GLU A 72 11.28 -9.55 2.40
C GLU A 72 10.26 -8.56 2.94
N CYS A 73 10.66 -7.86 3.99
CA CYS A 73 9.85 -6.84 4.65
C CYS A 73 10.57 -5.49 4.57
N VAL A 74 9.82 -4.45 4.22
CA VAL A 74 10.34 -3.08 4.13
C VAL A 74 9.55 -2.20 5.06
N VAL A 75 10.24 -1.47 5.93
CA VAL A 75 9.62 -0.47 6.80
C VAL A 75 9.85 0.91 6.18
N ILE A 76 8.76 1.62 5.93
CA ILE A 76 8.81 2.96 5.37
C ILE A 76 8.34 3.94 6.43
N ALA A 77 9.24 4.83 6.84
CA ALA A 77 8.96 5.79 7.91
C ALA A 77 7.81 6.74 7.53
N ALA A 78 7.09 7.18 8.55
CA ALA A 78 6.05 8.20 8.39
C ALA A 78 6.63 9.45 7.73
N GLY A 79 5.94 9.95 6.71
CA GLY A 79 6.33 11.17 6.01
C GLY A 79 7.51 11.03 5.06
N ALA A 80 8.12 9.85 4.97
CA ALA A 80 9.24 9.64 4.04
C ALA A 80 8.72 9.60 2.60
N GLU A 81 9.33 10.39 1.73
CA GLU A 81 9.04 10.31 0.32
C GLU A 81 9.59 9.02 -0.27
N ARG A 82 8.79 8.34 -1.07
CA ARG A 82 9.22 7.12 -1.74
C ARG A 82 8.49 6.95 -3.06
N ARG A 83 9.05 6.11 -3.89
CA ARG A 83 8.46 5.67 -5.13
C ARG A 83 8.40 4.15 -5.14
N ILE A 84 7.21 3.63 -5.35
CA ILE A 84 6.96 2.18 -5.43
C ILE A 84 6.83 1.80 -6.90
N SER A 85 7.51 0.74 -7.29
CA SER A 85 7.44 0.23 -8.66
C SER A 85 7.52 -1.29 -8.69
N ALA A 86 7.15 -1.87 -9.82
CA ALA A 86 7.11 -3.30 -10.02
C ALA A 86 8.01 -3.71 -11.19
N PRO A 87 9.28 -4.11 -10.93
CA PRO A 87 10.12 -4.68 -11.99
C PRO A 87 9.53 -5.95 -12.58
N GLU A 88 8.80 -6.72 -11.76
CA GLU A 88 8.04 -7.90 -12.14
C GLU A 88 6.62 -7.74 -11.57
N PRO A 89 5.64 -8.56 -12.01
CA PRO A 89 4.36 -8.57 -11.32
C PRO A 89 4.59 -8.83 -9.83
N VAL A 90 3.95 -8.04 -8.98
CA VAL A 90 4.17 -8.12 -7.54
C VAL A 90 2.85 -8.11 -6.80
N ARG A 91 2.82 -8.85 -5.70
CA ARG A 91 1.78 -8.79 -4.70
C ARG A 91 2.42 -8.57 -3.34
N ALA A 92 1.99 -7.56 -2.64
CA ALA A 92 2.51 -7.20 -1.33
C ALA A 92 1.39 -7.02 -0.32
N LEU A 93 1.71 -7.19 0.95
CA LEU A 93 0.82 -6.91 2.06
C LEU A 93 1.36 -5.68 2.78
N VAL A 94 0.49 -4.72 3.05
CA VAL A 94 0.86 -3.49 3.74
C VAL A 94 0.08 -3.38 5.05
N ALA A 95 0.78 -3.00 6.10
CA ALA A 95 0.19 -2.71 7.40
C ALA A 95 0.55 -1.29 7.83
N SER A 96 -0.41 -0.57 8.39
CA SER A 96 -0.19 0.76 8.96
C SER A 96 -1.25 1.06 10.00
N ARG A 97 -1.18 2.22 10.62
CA ARG A 97 -2.34 2.77 11.33
C ARG A 97 -3.44 3.05 10.32
N GLY A 98 -4.67 2.88 10.76
CA GLY A 98 -5.83 3.17 9.93
C GLY A 98 -6.01 4.65 9.65
N GLY A 99 -6.67 4.95 8.55
CA GLY A 99 -6.87 6.32 8.09
C GLY A 99 -5.59 6.93 7.54
N GLY A 100 -5.42 8.22 7.78
CA GLY A 100 -4.25 8.94 7.31
C GLY A 100 -4.39 9.45 5.88
N THR A 101 -3.37 10.14 5.44
CA THR A 101 -3.34 10.81 4.14
C THR A 101 -2.12 10.40 3.34
N VAL A 102 -2.20 10.62 2.05
CA VAL A 102 -1.09 10.51 1.11
C VAL A 102 -0.89 11.86 0.43
N THR A 103 0.36 12.28 0.29
CA THR A 103 0.73 13.51 -0.38
C THR A 103 1.57 13.21 -1.61
N THR A 104 1.18 13.78 -2.73
CA THR A 104 1.92 13.77 -4.00
C THR A 104 2.13 15.20 -4.47
N ALA A 105 2.76 15.37 -5.63
CA ALA A 105 2.88 16.69 -6.26
C ALA A 105 1.51 17.34 -6.53
N GLU A 106 0.44 16.56 -6.60
CA GLU A 106 -0.91 17.06 -6.86
C GLU A 106 -1.67 17.43 -5.59
N GLY A 107 -1.07 17.25 -4.42
CA GLY A 107 -1.70 17.60 -3.15
C GLY A 107 -1.86 16.42 -2.21
N THR A 108 -2.63 16.64 -1.15
CA THR A 108 -2.86 15.68 -0.08
C THR A 108 -4.31 15.20 -0.13
N ARG A 109 -4.49 13.90 0.03
CA ARG A 109 -5.82 13.27 0.04
C ARG A 109 -5.85 12.07 0.97
N PRO A 110 -7.04 11.63 1.43
CA PRO A 110 -7.16 10.43 2.25
C PRO A 110 -6.69 9.18 1.50
N LEU A 111 -6.32 8.14 2.27
CA LEU A 111 -6.10 6.79 1.77
C LEU A 111 -7.40 5.99 1.91
N PRO A 112 -8.21 5.84 0.87
CA PRO A 112 -9.51 5.21 1.02
C PRO A 112 -9.43 3.73 1.40
N TRP A 113 -8.36 3.03 1.01
CA TRP A 113 -8.18 1.62 1.37
C TRP A 113 -7.72 1.40 2.80
N ALA A 114 -7.35 2.44 3.52
CA ALA A 114 -6.95 2.38 4.93
C ALA A 114 -8.01 2.97 5.89
N ALA A 115 -9.09 3.47 5.35
CA ALA A 115 -10.10 4.19 6.12
C ALA A 115 -11.02 3.29 6.98
#